data_fa4f000e628d4bf712cc0d7d0db8248f
#
_entry.id   fa4f000e628d4bf712cc0d7d0db8248f
#
_cell.length_a   1.000
_cell.length_b   1.000
_cell.length_c   1.000
_cell.angle_alpha   90.00
_cell.angle_beta   90.00
_cell.angle_gamma   90.00
#
_symmetry.space_group_name_H-M   'P 1'
#
loop_
_entity.id
_entity.type
_entity.pdbx_description
1 polymer ?
#
loop_
_entity_poly.entity_id
_entity_poly.type
_entity_poly.pdbx_seq_one_letter_code
_entity_poly.pdbx_strand_id
1 'polypeptide(L)'
;MTTYLNADLHCHSVVSDGTLAPEDLAARARANGVELWALTDHDEIGGQPRAAAAARSQGMAYLTGTEISVSFANTTVHIVGLGFDADNPQLAQGLATTRGGRGGRAREMAAQLAQAGIHGAYEGALKFVGNPELVSRTHFARFLVETRVCRDTSEVFRKFLVEGKPGYVPHRWAALGDAVRWITDAGGVAVIAHPARYKLTANEEYALFSEFKAHGGQGVEVVTGSHSAAEYVTYGAMAHEFGLAASRGSDFHSPDESHTDLGALPLLPGTLTPVWELLAERVHPA
;
A
#
# COMPACT_ATOMS: atom_id res chain seq x y z
N MET A 1 24.50 -5.39 13.44
CA MET A 1 23.20 -5.12 12.76
C MET A 1 22.73 -6.41 12.12
N THR A 2 21.49 -6.79 12.33
CA THR A 2 20.91 -7.97 11.65
C THR A 2 20.65 -7.60 10.20
N THR A 3 21.23 -8.35 9.27
CA THR A 3 21.00 -8.13 7.84
C THR A 3 19.87 -9.04 7.39
N TYR A 4 18.78 -8.46 6.88
CA TYR A 4 17.70 -9.20 6.27
C TYR A 4 17.91 -9.23 4.75
N LEU A 5 17.97 -10.42 4.16
CA LEU A 5 18.12 -10.58 2.71
C LEU A 5 16.77 -10.58 2.00
N ASN A 6 15.76 -11.23 2.61
CA ASN A 6 14.41 -11.29 2.06
C ASN A 6 13.43 -10.54 2.96
N ALA A 7 13.32 -9.23 2.77
CA ALA A 7 12.29 -8.41 3.39
C ALA A 7 11.10 -8.27 2.43
N ASP A 8 9.86 -8.28 2.95
CA ASP A 8 8.66 -7.88 2.22
C ASP A 8 7.85 -6.92 3.11
N LEU A 9 7.91 -5.64 2.78
CA LEU A 9 7.42 -4.55 3.63
C LEU A 9 6.16 -3.88 3.04
N HIS A 10 5.46 -4.55 2.09
CA HIS A 10 4.24 -4.03 1.50
C HIS A 10 3.31 -5.15 1.07
N CYS A 11 2.22 -5.35 1.81
CA CYS A 11 1.15 -6.27 1.43
C CYS A 11 -0.16 -5.92 2.15
N HIS A 12 -1.27 -6.48 1.65
CA HIS A 12 -2.63 -6.17 2.11
C HIS A 12 -3.38 -7.42 2.56
N SER A 13 -4.13 -7.27 3.65
CA SER A 13 -4.99 -8.33 4.20
C SER A 13 -6.48 -8.04 3.97
N VAL A 14 -7.33 -8.97 4.41
CA VAL A 14 -8.80 -8.76 4.46
C VAL A 14 -9.22 -7.59 5.36
N VAL A 15 -8.31 -7.02 6.12
CA VAL A 15 -8.59 -5.82 6.95
C VAL A 15 -8.78 -4.61 6.05
N SER A 16 -8.08 -4.52 4.90
CA SER A 16 -8.34 -3.52 3.87
C SER A 16 -8.93 -4.12 2.59
N ASP A 17 -8.12 -4.45 1.61
CA ASP A 17 -8.58 -4.96 0.32
C ASP A 17 -7.76 -6.14 -0.23
N GLY A 18 -6.95 -6.78 0.61
CA GLY A 18 -6.43 -8.11 0.35
C GLY A 18 -7.50 -9.20 0.50
N THR A 19 -7.15 -10.45 0.20
CA THR A 19 -8.06 -11.60 0.28
C THR A 19 -7.68 -12.61 1.35
N LEU A 20 -6.49 -12.48 1.95
CA LEU A 20 -6.02 -13.39 2.99
C LEU A 20 -6.05 -12.71 4.37
N ALA A 21 -6.27 -13.50 5.41
CA ALA A 21 -6.14 -13.03 6.78
C ALA A 21 -4.65 -12.71 7.11
N PRO A 22 -4.37 -11.82 8.07
CA PRO A 22 -2.98 -11.53 8.47
C PRO A 22 -2.16 -12.77 8.80
N GLU A 23 -2.78 -13.78 9.41
CA GLU A 23 -2.17 -15.05 9.77
C GLU A 23 -1.76 -15.88 8.54
N ASP A 24 -2.63 -15.94 7.54
CA ASP A 24 -2.38 -16.66 6.28
C ASP A 24 -1.29 -15.96 5.46
N LEU A 25 -1.26 -14.61 5.47
CA LEU A 25 -0.20 -13.83 4.85
C LEU A 25 1.15 -14.10 5.51
N ALA A 26 1.22 -14.11 6.86
CA ALA A 26 2.45 -14.41 7.58
C ALA A 26 2.96 -15.83 7.26
N ALA A 27 2.05 -16.82 7.23
CA ALA A 27 2.42 -18.18 6.87
C ALA A 27 2.95 -18.27 5.42
N ARG A 28 2.29 -17.58 4.48
CA ARG A 28 2.70 -17.51 3.07
C ARG A 28 4.05 -16.80 2.91
N ALA A 29 4.24 -15.65 3.55
CA ALA A 29 5.50 -14.92 3.54
C ALA A 29 6.65 -15.81 4.05
N ARG A 30 6.44 -16.50 5.18
CA ARG A 30 7.42 -17.41 5.75
C ARG A 30 7.73 -18.58 4.83
N ALA A 31 6.73 -19.18 4.21
CA ALA A 31 6.90 -20.28 3.25
C ALA A 31 7.76 -19.86 2.04
N ASN A 32 7.68 -18.59 1.64
CA ASN A 32 8.49 -17.99 0.57
C ASN A 32 9.85 -17.43 1.06
N GLY A 33 10.22 -17.72 2.32
CA GLY A 33 11.53 -17.37 2.86
C GLY A 33 11.68 -15.90 3.30
N VAL A 34 10.57 -15.18 3.54
CA VAL A 34 10.63 -13.83 4.11
C VAL A 34 11.20 -13.89 5.53
N GLU A 35 12.15 -13.00 5.81
CA GLU A 35 12.83 -12.87 7.09
C GLU A 35 12.33 -11.67 7.91
N LEU A 36 11.97 -10.57 7.20
CA LEU A 36 11.40 -9.36 7.76
C LEU A 36 10.13 -9.00 7.00
N TRP A 37 9.03 -8.83 7.71
CA TRP A 37 7.72 -8.61 7.12
C TRP A 37 7.01 -7.40 7.73
N ALA A 38 6.18 -6.71 6.92
CA ALA A 38 5.23 -5.72 7.39
C ALA A 38 3.87 -5.90 6.71
N LEU A 39 2.79 -5.80 7.46
CA LEU A 39 1.43 -5.65 6.94
C LEU A 39 1.13 -4.16 6.79
N THR A 40 0.67 -3.74 5.61
CA THR A 40 0.49 -2.32 5.26
C THR A 40 -0.90 -2.01 4.72
N ASP A 41 -1.93 -2.51 5.38
CA ASP A 41 -3.32 -2.27 5.00
C ASP A 41 -3.62 -0.78 4.73
N HIS A 42 -4.45 -0.50 3.72
CA HIS A 42 -4.81 0.86 3.31
C HIS A 42 -5.51 1.65 4.40
N ASP A 43 -4.92 2.77 4.81
CA ASP A 43 -5.46 3.73 5.80
C ASP A 43 -5.94 3.07 7.10
N GLU A 44 -5.33 1.93 7.49
CA GLU A 44 -5.78 1.09 8.61
C GLU A 44 -4.59 0.43 9.34
N ILE A 45 -4.73 0.29 10.66
CA ILE A 45 -3.75 -0.37 11.54
C ILE A 45 -4.35 -1.44 12.45
N GLY A 46 -5.66 -1.68 12.35
CA GLY A 46 -6.36 -2.68 13.17
C GLY A 46 -5.87 -4.12 12.98
N GLY A 47 -5.19 -4.41 11.86
CA GLY A 47 -4.55 -5.70 11.58
C GLY A 47 -3.22 -5.91 12.31
N GLN A 48 -2.58 -4.86 12.83
CA GLN A 48 -1.21 -4.91 13.35
C GLN A 48 -1.00 -5.91 14.51
N PRO A 49 -1.88 -5.99 15.53
CA PRO A 49 -1.68 -6.96 16.61
C PRO A 49 -1.70 -8.41 16.12
N ARG A 50 -2.60 -8.73 15.17
CA ARG A 50 -2.72 -10.06 14.56
C ARG A 50 -1.48 -10.40 13.72
N ALA A 51 -1.05 -9.46 12.88
CA ALA A 51 0.11 -9.61 12.02
C ALA A 51 1.40 -9.81 12.84
N ALA A 52 1.63 -9.01 13.87
CA ALA A 52 2.78 -9.13 14.74
C ALA A 52 2.81 -10.47 15.49
N ALA A 53 1.66 -10.92 16.00
CA ALA A 53 1.55 -12.23 16.65
C ALA A 53 1.80 -13.38 15.67
N ALA A 54 1.26 -13.28 14.45
CA ALA A 54 1.47 -14.27 13.39
C ALA A 54 2.93 -14.33 12.94
N ALA A 55 3.59 -13.20 12.69
CA ALA A 55 5.00 -13.15 12.34
C ALA A 55 5.88 -13.82 13.40
N ARG A 56 5.65 -13.50 14.67
CA ARG A 56 6.36 -14.13 15.79
C ARG A 56 6.14 -15.65 15.82
N SER A 57 4.91 -16.12 15.62
CA SER A 57 4.61 -17.56 15.61
C SER A 57 5.31 -18.30 14.47
N GLN A 58 5.62 -17.60 13.38
CA GLN A 58 6.34 -18.12 12.21
C GLN A 58 7.88 -17.96 12.34
N GLY A 59 8.38 -17.38 13.44
CA GLY A 59 9.81 -17.08 13.60
C GLY A 59 10.30 -16.06 12.54
N MET A 60 9.52 -15.01 12.30
CA MET A 60 9.79 -13.96 11.33
C MET A 60 9.79 -12.60 12.03
N ALA A 61 10.80 -11.77 11.74
CA ALA A 61 10.86 -10.40 12.24
C ALA A 61 9.73 -9.54 11.64
N TYR A 62 9.26 -8.54 12.39
CA TYR A 62 8.10 -7.74 12.01
C TYR A 62 8.32 -6.24 12.23
N LEU A 63 7.81 -5.44 11.30
CA LEU A 63 7.62 -4.01 11.44
C LEU A 63 6.14 -3.67 11.35
N THR A 64 5.65 -2.77 12.19
CA THR A 64 4.32 -2.18 12.01
C THR A 64 4.27 -1.46 10.67
N GLY A 65 3.12 -1.51 9.98
CA GLY A 65 2.96 -0.91 8.66
C GLY A 65 1.55 -0.40 8.39
N THR A 66 1.43 0.58 7.50
CA THR A 66 0.18 1.06 6.91
C THR A 66 0.48 1.74 5.58
N GLU A 67 -0.43 1.69 4.62
CA GLU A 67 -0.33 2.44 3.37
C GLU A 67 -1.36 3.56 3.36
N ILE A 68 -0.91 4.82 3.45
CA ILE A 68 -1.76 6.00 3.55
C ILE A 68 -2.05 6.56 2.16
N SER A 69 -3.34 6.73 1.84
CA SER A 69 -3.79 7.37 0.61
C SER A 69 -3.59 8.89 0.70
N VAL A 70 -2.93 9.48 -0.30
CA VAL A 70 -2.56 10.90 -0.38
C VAL A 70 -2.98 11.48 -1.72
N SER A 71 -3.40 12.73 -1.75
CA SER A 71 -3.63 13.49 -2.99
C SER A 71 -2.43 14.37 -3.31
N PHE A 72 -1.81 14.16 -4.48
CA PHE A 72 -0.73 14.98 -5.00
C PHE A 72 -0.92 15.22 -6.51
N ALA A 73 -0.79 16.45 -6.99
CA ALA A 73 -0.96 16.83 -8.41
C ALA A 73 -2.20 16.19 -9.08
N ASN A 74 -3.36 16.19 -8.41
CA ASN A 74 -4.62 15.55 -8.81
C ASN A 74 -4.54 14.02 -8.97
N THR A 75 -3.45 13.39 -8.55
CA THR A 75 -3.25 11.94 -8.58
C THR A 75 -3.32 11.37 -7.16
N THR A 76 -3.85 10.16 -7.01
CA THR A 76 -3.73 9.41 -5.76
C THR A 76 -2.32 8.82 -5.69
N VAL A 77 -1.56 9.23 -4.69
CA VAL A 77 -0.25 8.70 -4.33
C VAL A 77 -0.38 7.96 -3.01
N HIS A 78 0.43 6.95 -2.78
CA HIS A 78 0.45 6.22 -1.52
C HIS A 78 1.76 6.42 -0.77
N ILE A 79 1.65 6.55 0.54
CA ILE A 79 2.80 6.64 1.45
C ILE A 79 2.73 5.47 2.43
N VAL A 80 3.70 4.59 2.34
CA VAL A 80 3.86 3.50 3.32
C VAL A 80 4.54 4.06 4.56
N GLY A 81 3.91 3.85 5.71
CA GLY A 81 4.51 4.06 7.02
C GLY A 81 5.03 2.75 7.58
N LEU A 82 6.26 2.74 8.09
CA LEU A 82 6.90 1.55 8.67
C LEU A 82 7.44 1.84 10.06
N GLY A 83 7.36 0.88 10.98
CA GLY A 83 8.00 0.90 12.30
C GLY A 83 7.46 1.95 13.27
N PHE A 84 6.25 2.47 13.05
CA PHE A 84 5.58 3.43 13.91
C PHE A 84 4.98 2.77 15.16
N ASP A 85 4.71 3.58 16.18
CA ASP A 85 3.89 3.19 17.33
C ASP A 85 2.42 3.09 16.90
N ALA A 86 1.88 1.87 16.88
CA ALA A 86 0.51 1.60 16.47
C ALA A 86 -0.56 2.15 17.44
N ASP A 87 -0.17 2.50 18.66
CA ASP A 87 -1.04 3.12 19.67
C ASP A 87 -1.02 4.66 19.61
N ASN A 88 -0.27 5.26 18.65
CA ASN A 88 -0.21 6.71 18.50
C ASN A 88 -1.57 7.28 18.09
N PRO A 89 -2.20 8.16 18.92
CA PRO A 89 -3.55 8.65 18.68
C PRO A 89 -3.66 9.60 17.49
N GLN A 90 -2.60 10.34 17.14
CA GLN A 90 -2.62 11.28 16.01
C GLN A 90 -2.58 10.49 14.68
N LEU A 91 -1.77 9.44 14.58
CA LEU A 91 -1.77 8.54 13.45
C LEU A 91 -3.14 7.87 13.29
N ALA A 92 -3.69 7.28 14.35
CA ALA A 92 -5.00 6.64 14.34
C ALA A 92 -6.12 7.59 13.87
N GLN A 93 -6.12 8.84 14.39
CA GLN A 93 -7.09 9.88 14.01
C GLN A 93 -6.92 10.31 12.55
N GLY A 94 -5.69 10.46 12.08
CA GLY A 94 -5.37 10.79 10.67
C GLY A 94 -5.90 9.74 9.71
N LEU A 95 -5.64 8.47 10.01
CA LEU A 95 -6.14 7.33 9.23
C LEU A 95 -7.68 7.28 9.22
N ALA A 96 -8.33 7.48 10.38
CA ALA A 96 -9.80 7.52 10.49
C ALA A 96 -10.39 8.66 9.63
N THR A 97 -9.75 9.83 9.62
CA THR A 97 -10.17 10.97 8.78
C THR A 97 -10.07 10.62 7.29
N THR A 98 -8.98 9.97 6.87
CA THR A 98 -8.77 9.54 5.49
C THR A 98 -9.83 8.51 5.06
N ARG A 99 -10.18 7.56 5.95
CA ARG A 99 -11.25 6.57 5.68
C ARG A 99 -12.64 7.19 5.55
N GLY A 100 -12.94 8.26 6.29
CA GLY A 100 -14.28 8.83 6.41
C GLY A 100 -14.96 9.23 5.08
N GLY A 101 -14.19 9.48 4.04
CA GLY A 101 -14.71 9.79 2.69
C GLY A 101 -15.03 8.58 1.81
N ARG A 102 -14.54 7.38 2.14
CA ARG A 102 -14.62 6.19 1.28
C ARG A 102 -16.06 5.74 1.01
N GLY A 103 -16.91 5.71 2.03
CA GLY A 103 -18.31 5.28 1.90
C GLY A 103 -19.14 6.18 0.97
N GLY A 104 -18.98 7.51 1.06
CA GLY A 104 -19.62 8.47 0.17
C GLY A 104 -19.18 8.27 -1.29
N ARG A 105 -17.87 8.21 -1.50
CA ARG A 105 -17.27 7.93 -2.81
C ARG A 105 -17.77 6.62 -3.42
N ALA A 106 -17.85 5.55 -2.63
CA ALA A 106 -18.30 4.24 -3.12
C ALA A 106 -19.76 4.27 -3.60
N ARG A 107 -20.65 4.98 -2.89
CA ARG A 107 -22.05 5.15 -3.36
C ARG A 107 -22.11 5.92 -4.67
N GLU A 108 -21.30 6.96 -4.83
CA GLU A 108 -21.23 7.72 -6.07
C GLU A 108 -20.68 6.88 -7.22
N MET A 109 -19.61 6.09 -6.99
CA MET A 109 -19.09 5.11 -7.97
C MET A 109 -20.17 4.14 -8.41
N ALA A 110 -20.96 3.59 -7.49
CA ALA A 110 -22.06 2.68 -7.80
C ALA A 110 -23.15 3.36 -8.62
N ALA A 111 -23.49 4.62 -8.29
CA ALA A 111 -24.47 5.38 -9.07
C ALA A 111 -24.00 5.61 -10.52
N GLN A 112 -22.74 5.93 -10.73
CA GLN A 112 -22.16 6.10 -12.07
C GLN A 112 -22.09 4.76 -12.84
N LEU A 113 -21.74 3.66 -12.17
CA LEU A 113 -21.77 2.32 -12.76
C LEU A 113 -23.21 1.91 -13.17
N ALA A 114 -24.21 2.26 -12.35
CA ALA A 114 -25.60 2.00 -12.68
C ALA A 114 -26.06 2.77 -13.94
N GLN A 115 -25.59 4.01 -14.16
CA GLN A 115 -25.82 4.75 -15.41
C GLN A 115 -25.17 4.06 -16.63
N ALA A 116 -24.09 3.32 -16.41
CA ALA A 116 -23.44 2.49 -17.42
C ALA A 116 -24.07 1.08 -17.56
N GLY A 117 -25.23 0.83 -16.91
CA GLY A 117 -25.96 -0.43 -16.98
C GLY A 117 -25.50 -1.50 -15.98
N ILE A 118 -24.61 -1.15 -15.04
CA ILE A 118 -24.09 -2.08 -14.00
C ILE A 118 -24.77 -1.76 -12.67
N HIS A 119 -25.85 -2.47 -12.37
CA HIS A 119 -26.66 -2.26 -11.18
C HIS A 119 -26.18 -3.09 -9.98
N GLY A 120 -26.50 -2.66 -8.75
CA GLY A 120 -26.17 -3.37 -7.52
C GLY A 120 -24.67 -3.39 -7.16
N ALA A 121 -23.89 -2.47 -7.76
CA ALA A 121 -22.44 -2.45 -7.61
C ALA A 121 -21.98 -2.12 -6.17
N TYR A 122 -22.75 -1.31 -5.42
CA TYR A 122 -22.39 -0.99 -4.02
C TYR A 122 -22.53 -2.21 -3.12
N GLU A 123 -23.71 -2.83 -3.12
CA GLU A 123 -24.00 -4.02 -2.33
C GLU A 123 -23.11 -5.21 -2.77
N GLY A 124 -22.84 -5.29 -4.07
CA GLY A 124 -21.95 -6.29 -4.64
C GLY A 124 -20.50 -6.11 -4.16
N ALA A 125 -19.97 -4.90 -4.15
CA ALA A 125 -18.65 -4.61 -3.63
C ALA A 125 -18.53 -4.90 -2.13
N LEU A 126 -19.58 -4.60 -1.34
CA LEU A 126 -19.59 -4.85 0.10
C LEU A 126 -19.45 -6.33 0.48
N LYS A 127 -19.75 -7.27 -0.41
CA LYS A 127 -19.53 -8.71 -0.16
C LYS A 127 -18.05 -9.08 0.02
N PHE A 128 -17.18 -8.27 -0.55
CA PHE A 128 -15.72 -8.48 -0.53
C PHE A 128 -15.00 -7.66 0.55
N VAL A 129 -15.73 -6.84 1.29
CA VAL A 129 -15.17 -5.89 2.26
C VAL A 129 -15.26 -6.46 3.66
N GLY A 130 -14.12 -6.59 4.34
CA GLY A 130 -14.08 -6.98 5.75
C GLY A 130 -14.55 -5.85 6.68
N ASN A 131 -14.17 -4.60 6.36
CA ASN A 131 -14.60 -3.39 7.07
C ASN A 131 -15.27 -2.42 6.09
N PRO A 132 -16.60 -2.15 6.21
CA PRO A 132 -17.34 -1.25 5.31
C PRO A 132 -16.76 0.15 5.16
N GLU A 133 -15.98 0.65 6.14
CA GLU A 133 -15.29 1.94 6.05
C GLU A 133 -14.12 1.92 5.05
N LEU A 134 -13.67 0.73 4.65
CA LEU A 134 -12.53 0.53 3.77
C LEU A 134 -12.92 0.11 2.35
N VAL A 135 -14.19 0.28 1.97
CA VAL A 135 -14.64 -0.01 0.61
C VAL A 135 -13.76 0.73 -0.42
N SER A 136 -13.17 -0.02 -1.35
CA SER A 136 -12.20 0.45 -2.34
C SER A 136 -12.60 0.08 -3.76
N ARG A 137 -11.89 0.62 -4.76
CA ARG A 137 -12.07 0.25 -6.17
C ARG A 137 -11.84 -1.24 -6.41
N THR A 138 -10.93 -1.86 -5.67
CA THR A 138 -10.62 -3.30 -5.75
C THR A 138 -11.85 -4.16 -5.46
N HIS A 139 -12.66 -3.78 -4.47
CA HIS A 139 -13.89 -4.50 -4.13
C HIS A 139 -14.95 -4.40 -5.26
N PHE A 140 -15.08 -3.22 -5.89
CA PHE A 140 -15.90 -3.07 -7.10
C PHE A 140 -15.36 -3.93 -8.26
N ALA A 141 -14.04 -3.98 -8.42
CA ALA A 141 -13.44 -4.79 -9.47
C ALA A 141 -13.76 -6.27 -9.28
N ARG A 142 -13.65 -6.80 -8.06
CA ARG A 142 -14.02 -8.19 -7.74
C ARG A 142 -15.48 -8.48 -8.02
N PHE A 143 -16.40 -7.57 -7.68
CA PHE A 143 -17.81 -7.72 -8.00
C PHE A 143 -18.07 -7.78 -9.53
N LEU A 144 -17.41 -6.93 -10.31
CA LEU A 144 -17.57 -6.92 -11.76
C LEU A 144 -16.98 -8.18 -12.42
N VAL A 145 -15.97 -8.79 -11.82
CA VAL A 145 -15.44 -10.09 -12.26
C VAL A 145 -16.39 -11.22 -11.84
N GLU A 146 -16.87 -11.25 -10.59
CA GLU A 146 -17.85 -12.25 -10.10
C GLU A 146 -19.10 -12.27 -11.01
N THR A 147 -19.60 -11.11 -11.39
CA THR A 147 -20.79 -10.96 -12.25
C THR A 147 -20.48 -11.10 -13.75
N ARG A 148 -19.24 -11.45 -14.11
CA ARG A 148 -18.78 -11.67 -15.49
C ARG A 148 -18.92 -10.46 -16.43
N VAL A 149 -18.96 -9.25 -15.88
CA VAL A 149 -18.89 -8.00 -16.66
C VAL A 149 -17.49 -7.86 -17.29
N CYS A 150 -16.46 -8.30 -16.58
CA CYS A 150 -15.08 -8.42 -17.05
C CYS A 150 -14.49 -9.77 -16.65
N ARG A 151 -13.40 -10.17 -17.31
CA ARG A 151 -12.72 -11.45 -17.06
C ARG A 151 -11.77 -11.41 -15.87
N ASP A 152 -11.17 -10.23 -15.61
CA ASP A 152 -10.18 -10.00 -14.55
C ASP A 152 -10.27 -8.56 -14.02
N THR A 153 -9.67 -8.32 -12.85
CA THR A 153 -9.67 -7.01 -12.19
C THR A 153 -8.94 -5.93 -13.01
N SER A 154 -7.88 -6.29 -13.72
CA SER A 154 -7.13 -5.36 -14.59
C SER A 154 -8.01 -4.82 -15.72
N GLU A 155 -8.86 -5.67 -16.31
CA GLU A 155 -9.84 -5.27 -17.32
C GLU A 155 -10.88 -4.32 -16.73
N VAL A 156 -11.35 -4.58 -15.50
CA VAL A 156 -12.31 -3.72 -14.79
C VAL A 156 -11.71 -2.33 -14.60
N PHE A 157 -10.50 -2.24 -14.06
CA PHE A 157 -9.84 -0.95 -13.86
C PHE A 157 -9.73 -0.17 -15.15
N ARG A 158 -9.24 -0.80 -16.22
CA ARG A 158 -9.08 -0.16 -17.54
C ARG A 158 -10.40 0.33 -18.13
N LYS A 159 -11.49 -0.42 -17.96
CA LYS A 159 -12.80 -0.10 -18.58
C LYS A 159 -13.66 0.83 -17.74
N PHE A 160 -13.56 0.76 -16.39
CA PHE A 160 -14.56 1.36 -15.51
C PHE A 160 -13.99 2.22 -14.36
N LEU A 161 -12.79 1.96 -13.82
CA LEU A 161 -12.39 2.48 -12.51
C LEU A 161 -11.17 3.42 -12.51
N VAL A 162 -10.61 3.74 -13.67
CA VAL A 162 -9.56 4.74 -13.82
C VAL A 162 -10.14 6.06 -14.31
N GLU A 163 -9.36 7.13 -14.24
CA GLU A 163 -9.78 8.46 -14.70
C GLU A 163 -10.39 8.47 -16.11
N GLY A 164 -11.48 9.20 -16.27
CA GLY A 164 -12.24 9.26 -17.52
C GLY A 164 -13.13 8.03 -17.79
N LYS A 165 -13.28 7.10 -16.83
CA LYS A 165 -14.14 5.92 -16.96
C LYS A 165 -15.41 6.04 -16.11
N PRO A 166 -16.50 5.31 -16.47
CA PRO A 166 -17.84 5.49 -15.88
C PRO A 166 -17.91 5.36 -14.35
N GLY A 167 -17.11 4.48 -13.74
CA GLY A 167 -17.11 4.28 -12.30
C GLY A 167 -15.98 5.02 -11.55
N TYR A 168 -15.27 5.93 -12.22
CA TYR A 168 -14.25 6.73 -11.57
C TYR A 168 -14.85 7.94 -10.87
N VAL A 169 -14.64 8.03 -9.59
CA VAL A 169 -15.00 9.21 -8.77
C VAL A 169 -13.71 9.79 -8.19
N PRO A 170 -13.37 11.05 -8.51
CA PRO A 170 -12.23 11.71 -7.89
C PRO A 170 -12.46 11.83 -6.38
N HIS A 171 -11.39 11.75 -5.61
CA HIS A 171 -11.45 11.89 -4.17
C HIS A 171 -10.23 12.66 -3.67
N ARG A 172 -10.42 13.47 -2.65
CA ARG A 172 -9.34 14.18 -1.98
C ARG A 172 -8.97 13.40 -0.72
N TRP A 173 -7.81 12.80 -0.76
CA TRP A 173 -7.20 12.08 0.34
C TRP A 173 -6.45 13.01 1.29
N ALA A 174 -5.67 12.46 2.22
CA ALA A 174 -4.78 13.23 3.08
C ALA A 174 -3.83 14.13 2.25
N ALA A 175 -3.37 15.23 2.83
CA ALA A 175 -2.26 15.98 2.26
C ALA A 175 -0.95 15.21 2.50
N LEU A 176 0.01 15.32 1.56
CA LEU A 176 1.31 14.64 1.65
C LEU A 176 2.03 14.92 2.97
N GLY A 177 2.11 16.21 3.35
CA GLY A 177 2.77 16.61 4.59
C GLY A 177 2.08 16.10 5.86
N ASP A 178 0.74 15.93 5.83
CA ASP A 178 0.01 15.37 6.96
C ASP A 178 0.32 13.88 7.13
N ALA A 179 0.27 13.10 6.04
CA ALA A 179 0.57 11.68 6.07
C ALA A 179 2.01 11.41 6.55
N VAL A 180 2.99 12.14 6.02
CA VAL A 180 4.39 12.04 6.46
C VAL A 180 4.53 12.37 7.95
N ARG A 181 3.90 13.48 8.40
CA ARG A 181 3.96 13.89 9.80
C ARG A 181 3.33 12.86 10.74
N TRP A 182 2.15 12.30 10.41
CA TRP A 182 1.52 11.28 11.25
C TRP A 182 2.43 10.07 11.47
N ILE A 183 3.14 9.63 10.41
CA ILE A 183 4.08 8.51 10.50
C ILE A 183 5.31 8.88 11.34
N THR A 184 5.92 10.04 11.07
CA THR A 184 7.17 10.46 11.75
C THR A 184 6.94 10.82 13.21
N ASP A 185 5.82 11.49 13.56
CA ASP A 185 5.45 11.79 14.94
C ASP A 185 5.11 10.52 15.74
N ALA A 186 4.68 9.45 15.08
CA ALA A 186 4.54 8.12 15.67
C ALA A 186 5.87 7.34 15.75
N GLY A 187 7.00 7.95 15.39
CA GLY A 187 8.35 7.36 15.43
C GLY A 187 8.67 6.40 14.30
N GLY A 188 7.85 6.40 13.25
CA GLY A 188 8.03 5.59 12.05
C GLY A 188 8.82 6.30 10.94
N VAL A 189 9.04 5.57 9.86
CA VAL A 189 9.65 6.04 8.61
C VAL A 189 8.60 6.07 7.52
N ALA A 190 8.44 7.21 6.86
CA ALA A 190 7.58 7.38 5.69
C ALA A 190 8.34 6.97 4.41
N VAL A 191 7.65 6.27 3.49
CA VAL A 191 8.19 5.70 2.26
C VAL A 191 7.23 6.01 1.11
N ILE A 192 7.71 6.56 -0.02
CA ILE A 192 6.91 6.67 -1.24
C ILE A 192 6.68 5.25 -1.78
N ALA A 193 5.41 4.84 -1.88
CA ALA A 193 5.04 3.52 -2.40
C ALA A 193 5.06 3.49 -3.94
N HIS A 194 5.49 2.39 -4.53
CA HIS A 194 5.42 2.03 -5.96
C HIS A 194 5.36 3.23 -6.95
N PRO A 195 6.35 4.15 -6.96
CA PRO A 195 6.27 5.41 -7.69
C PRO A 195 6.04 5.28 -9.20
N ALA A 196 6.48 4.22 -9.86
CA ALA A 196 6.23 3.99 -11.28
C ALA A 196 4.73 3.83 -11.64
N ARG A 197 3.86 3.58 -10.68
CA ARG A 197 2.41 3.45 -10.94
C ARG A 197 1.72 4.79 -11.18
N TYR A 198 2.34 5.89 -10.77
CA TYR A 198 1.73 7.21 -10.89
C TYR A 198 1.99 7.79 -12.29
N LYS A 199 0.92 8.29 -12.90
CA LYS A 199 1.02 8.95 -14.21
C LYS A 199 1.40 10.42 -14.03
N LEU A 200 2.50 10.67 -13.34
CA LEU A 200 3.06 11.99 -13.16
C LEU A 200 3.98 12.34 -14.33
N THR A 201 4.03 13.62 -14.70
CA THR A 201 5.10 14.14 -15.55
C THR A 201 6.41 14.11 -14.76
N ALA A 202 7.55 14.18 -15.45
CA ALA A 202 8.86 14.21 -14.78
C ALA A 202 8.99 15.37 -13.76
N ASN A 203 8.38 16.51 -14.05
CA ASN A 203 8.39 17.67 -13.14
C ASN A 203 7.50 17.42 -11.90
N GLU A 204 6.34 16.79 -12.07
CA GLU A 204 5.46 16.45 -10.95
C GLU A 204 6.08 15.36 -10.08
N GLU A 205 6.73 14.37 -10.69
CA GLU A 205 7.45 13.33 -9.95
C GLU A 205 8.61 13.93 -9.13
N TYR A 206 9.42 14.79 -9.75
CA TYR A 206 10.48 15.49 -9.03
C TYR A 206 9.93 16.36 -7.89
N ALA A 207 8.79 17.04 -8.11
CA ALA A 207 8.12 17.83 -7.08
C ALA A 207 7.61 16.91 -5.93
N LEU A 208 7.04 15.73 -6.24
CA LEU A 208 6.62 14.77 -5.23
C LEU A 208 7.79 14.38 -4.30
N PHE A 209 8.93 14.00 -4.88
CA PHE A 209 10.11 13.61 -4.11
C PHE A 209 10.66 14.76 -3.28
N SER A 210 10.70 15.98 -3.87
CA SER A 210 11.16 17.19 -3.19
C SER A 210 10.29 17.58 -2.00
N GLU A 211 8.96 17.63 -2.18
CA GLU A 211 8.01 17.94 -1.11
C GLU A 211 8.00 16.85 -0.04
N PHE A 212 8.01 15.57 -0.45
CA PHE A 212 8.10 14.45 0.46
C PHE A 212 9.33 14.54 1.37
N LYS A 213 10.49 14.82 0.79
CA LYS A 213 11.74 15.02 1.55
C LYS A 213 11.66 16.25 2.47
N ALA A 214 11.10 17.36 1.99
CA ALA A 214 10.92 18.58 2.79
C ALA A 214 10.01 18.38 4.00
N HIS A 215 9.03 17.46 3.91
CA HIS A 215 8.17 17.08 5.02
C HIS A 215 8.80 16.04 5.97
N GLY A 216 10.00 15.55 5.71
CA GLY A 216 10.70 14.57 6.55
C GLY A 216 10.55 13.13 6.09
N GLY A 217 10.08 12.89 4.86
CA GLY A 217 10.07 11.57 4.26
C GLY A 217 11.48 11.00 4.07
N GLN A 218 11.66 9.69 4.28
CA GLN A 218 12.99 9.08 4.40
C GLN A 218 13.20 7.89 3.49
N GLY A 219 12.16 7.33 2.86
CA GLY A 219 12.28 6.14 2.03
C GLY A 219 11.52 6.20 0.71
N VAL A 220 11.87 5.30 -0.20
CA VAL A 220 11.15 5.06 -1.46
C VAL A 220 11.17 3.58 -1.79
N GLU A 221 10.08 3.02 -2.28
CA GLU A 221 10.07 1.68 -2.84
C GLU A 221 10.85 1.64 -4.16
N VAL A 222 11.94 0.90 -4.15
CA VAL A 222 12.77 0.64 -5.33
C VAL A 222 12.36 -0.67 -5.98
N VAL A 223 12.27 -1.73 -5.19
CA VAL A 223 11.89 -3.07 -5.66
C VAL A 223 10.48 -3.38 -5.18
N THR A 224 9.52 -3.38 -6.10
CA THR A 224 8.13 -3.70 -5.80
C THR A 224 7.51 -4.57 -6.90
N GLY A 225 6.41 -5.23 -6.59
CA GLY A 225 5.73 -6.16 -7.51
C GLY A 225 5.21 -5.52 -8.80
N SER A 226 5.07 -4.19 -8.82
CA SER A 226 4.61 -3.43 -9.98
C SER A 226 5.72 -2.77 -10.80
N HIS A 227 6.97 -2.81 -10.33
CA HIS A 227 8.11 -2.22 -11.04
C HIS A 227 8.80 -3.23 -11.94
N SER A 228 9.25 -2.78 -13.11
CA SER A 228 10.16 -3.51 -13.99
C SER A 228 11.62 -3.35 -13.55
N ALA A 229 12.51 -4.17 -14.10
CA ALA A 229 13.95 -4.08 -13.84
C ALA A 229 14.55 -2.69 -14.23
N ALA A 230 14.00 -2.03 -15.25
CA ALA A 230 14.41 -0.65 -15.60
C ALA A 230 13.99 0.36 -14.55
N GLU A 231 12.82 0.20 -13.97
CA GLU A 231 12.30 1.06 -12.90
C GLU A 231 13.06 0.86 -11.59
N TYR A 232 13.56 -0.36 -11.29
CA TYR A 232 14.48 -0.57 -10.17
C TYR A 232 15.74 0.31 -10.28
N VAL A 233 16.29 0.46 -11.50
CA VAL A 233 17.45 1.33 -11.76
C VAL A 233 17.07 2.80 -11.60
N THR A 234 15.92 3.20 -12.17
CA THR A 234 15.43 4.59 -12.09
C THR A 234 15.20 5.02 -10.64
N TYR A 235 14.44 4.25 -9.87
CA TYR A 235 14.12 4.61 -8.48
C TYR A 235 15.28 4.38 -7.52
N GLY A 236 16.23 3.50 -7.86
CA GLY A 236 17.52 3.41 -7.19
C GLY A 236 18.35 4.69 -7.35
N ALA A 237 18.40 5.24 -8.56
CA ALA A 237 19.08 6.52 -8.83
C ALA A 237 18.37 7.69 -8.10
N MET A 238 17.03 7.74 -8.11
CA MET A 238 16.26 8.73 -7.36
C MET A 238 16.47 8.62 -5.84
N ALA A 239 16.55 7.39 -5.32
CA ALA A 239 16.89 7.18 -3.91
C ALA A 239 18.23 7.81 -3.54
N HIS A 240 19.26 7.63 -4.38
CA HIS A 240 20.56 8.28 -4.19
C HIS A 240 20.48 9.81 -4.30
N GLU A 241 19.81 10.32 -5.33
CA GLU A 241 19.69 11.77 -5.60
C GLU A 241 19.02 12.51 -4.42
N PHE A 242 17.93 11.95 -3.90
CA PHE A 242 17.18 12.55 -2.79
C PHE A 242 17.68 12.12 -1.40
N GLY A 243 18.70 11.26 -1.31
CA GLY A 243 19.20 10.73 -0.05
C GLY A 243 18.11 9.99 0.73
N LEU A 244 17.37 9.12 0.05
CA LEU A 244 16.31 8.27 0.59
C LEU A 244 16.82 6.84 0.76
N ALA A 245 16.35 6.16 1.81
CA ALA A 245 16.53 4.73 1.97
C ALA A 245 15.63 3.95 1.00
N ALA A 246 16.08 2.77 0.58
CA ALA A 246 15.34 1.92 -0.34
C ALA A 246 14.44 0.93 0.40
N SER A 247 13.17 0.88 0.03
CA SER A 247 12.23 -0.14 0.47
C SER A 247 11.99 -1.21 -0.59
N ARG A 248 11.51 -2.36 -0.13
CA ARG A 248 11.17 -3.53 -0.92
C ARG A 248 9.85 -4.11 -0.42
N GLY A 249 8.88 -4.32 -1.30
CA GLY A 249 7.58 -4.89 -0.95
C GLY A 249 6.81 -5.38 -2.17
N SER A 250 6.11 -6.51 -2.04
CA SER A 250 5.39 -7.14 -3.14
C SER A 250 4.14 -6.39 -3.59
N ASP A 251 3.55 -5.61 -2.71
CA ASP A 251 2.20 -5.05 -2.88
C ASP A 251 1.15 -6.16 -3.13
N PHE A 252 1.34 -7.29 -2.40
CA PHE A 252 0.52 -8.47 -2.55
C PHE A 252 -0.88 -8.25 -1.96
N HIS A 253 -1.92 -8.55 -2.75
CA HIS A 253 -3.32 -8.47 -2.35
C HIS A 253 -4.02 -9.84 -2.37
N SER A 254 -3.65 -10.71 -3.31
CA SER A 254 -4.37 -11.96 -3.54
C SER A 254 -3.52 -12.96 -4.33
N PRO A 255 -3.63 -14.27 -4.04
CA PRO A 255 -2.99 -15.30 -4.87
C PRO A 255 -3.42 -15.27 -6.34
N ASP A 256 -4.66 -14.83 -6.61
CA ASP A 256 -5.26 -14.87 -7.94
C ASP A 256 -5.11 -13.54 -8.70
N GLU A 257 -4.80 -12.43 -8.01
CA GLU A 257 -4.78 -11.07 -8.59
C GLU A 257 -3.37 -10.49 -8.66
N SER A 258 -2.49 -10.85 -7.70
CA SER A 258 -1.13 -10.31 -7.62
C SER A 258 -0.19 -11.02 -8.59
N HIS A 259 0.56 -10.24 -9.38
CA HIS A 259 1.56 -10.79 -10.30
C HIS A 259 2.82 -11.30 -9.59
N THR A 260 3.11 -10.74 -8.42
CA THR A 260 4.27 -11.09 -7.61
C THR A 260 3.80 -11.58 -6.26
N ASP A 261 4.28 -12.74 -5.84
CA ASP A 261 3.97 -13.32 -4.55
C ASP A 261 4.80 -12.67 -3.42
N LEU A 262 4.32 -12.79 -2.19
CA LEU A 262 5.07 -12.39 -0.99
C LEU A 262 6.49 -12.97 -1.02
N GLY A 263 7.50 -12.12 -0.81
CA GLY A 263 8.90 -12.52 -0.77
C GLY A 263 9.53 -12.88 -2.12
N ALA A 264 8.74 -12.97 -3.21
CA ALA A 264 9.21 -13.39 -4.54
C ALA A 264 9.79 -12.24 -5.39
N LEU A 265 10.36 -11.25 -4.74
CA LEU A 265 10.99 -10.10 -5.37
C LEU A 265 12.51 -10.28 -5.49
N PRO A 266 13.17 -9.62 -6.46
CA PRO A 266 14.62 -9.48 -6.44
C PRO A 266 15.14 -8.82 -5.16
N LEU A 267 16.39 -9.08 -4.81
CA LEU A 267 17.04 -8.40 -3.69
C LEU A 267 17.22 -6.91 -4.00
N LEU A 268 17.27 -6.08 -2.96
CA LEU A 268 17.67 -4.68 -3.14
C LEU A 268 19.10 -4.61 -3.70
N PRO A 269 19.39 -3.67 -4.63
CA PRO A 269 20.76 -3.40 -5.05
C PRO A 269 21.65 -3.03 -3.86
N GLY A 270 22.80 -3.69 -3.73
CA GLY A 270 23.71 -3.54 -2.57
C GLY A 270 24.37 -2.16 -2.42
N THR A 271 24.11 -1.23 -3.34
CA THR A 271 24.54 0.18 -3.26
C THR A 271 23.55 1.07 -2.53
N LEU A 272 22.36 0.56 -2.22
CA LEU A 272 21.27 1.30 -1.56
C LEU A 272 21.24 0.96 -0.08
N THR A 273 20.96 1.96 0.76
CA THR A 273 20.68 1.76 2.18
C THR A 273 19.27 1.22 2.35
N PRO A 274 19.08 0.01 2.89
CA PRO A 274 17.74 -0.52 3.14
C PRO A 274 16.99 0.29 4.21
N VAL A 275 15.69 0.50 4.02
CA VAL A 275 14.86 1.28 4.94
C VAL A 275 14.82 0.70 6.36
N TRP A 276 14.93 -0.61 6.51
CA TRP A 276 14.95 -1.28 7.82
C TRP A 276 16.21 -1.01 8.64
N GLU A 277 17.27 -0.50 8.05
CA GLU A 277 18.44 -0.02 8.81
C GLU A 277 18.11 1.23 9.65
N LEU A 278 17.23 2.10 9.14
CA LEU A 278 16.70 3.25 9.87
C LEU A 278 15.77 2.85 11.02
N LEU A 279 15.24 1.63 10.96
CA LEU A 279 14.23 1.08 11.87
C LEU A 279 14.75 -0.05 12.75
N ALA A 280 16.08 -0.23 12.88
CA ALA A 280 16.66 -1.37 13.58
C ALA A 280 16.16 -1.53 15.03
N GLU A 281 15.88 -0.43 15.73
CA GLU A 281 15.33 -0.43 17.08
C GLU A 281 13.81 -0.65 17.15
N ARG A 282 13.12 -0.60 16.01
CA ARG A 282 11.67 -0.77 15.87
C ARG A 282 11.28 -2.16 15.38
N VAL A 283 12.24 -2.95 14.91
CA VAL A 283 11.98 -4.32 14.47
C VAL A 283 11.60 -5.18 15.67
N HIS A 284 10.40 -5.75 15.63
CA HIS A 284 10.00 -6.80 16.56
C HIS A 284 10.74 -8.09 16.17
N PRO A 285 11.58 -8.65 17.04
CA PRO A 285 12.32 -9.86 16.70
C PRO A 285 11.40 -11.07 16.51
N ALA A 286 11.92 -12.04 15.78
CA ALA A 286 11.30 -13.35 15.54
C ALA A 286 11.06 -14.16 16.81
#